data_596aaf73a8d5cacbce7906d0bd2f3b3a
#
_entry.id   596aaf73a8d5cacbce7906d0bd2f3b3a
#
_cell.length_a   1.000
_cell.length_b   1.000
_cell.length_c   1.000
_cell.angle_alpha   90.00
_cell.angle_beta   90.00
_cell.angle_gamma   90.00
#
_symmetry.space_group_name_H-M   'P 1'
#
loop_
_entity.id
_entity.type
_entity.pdbx_description
1 polymer ?
#
loop_
_entity_poly.entity_id
_entity_poly.type
_entity_poly.pdbx_seq_one_letter_code
_entity_poly.pdbx_strand_id
1 'polypeptide(L)'
;MINQVTRDRINSLSEEYRKLAIKHKEAIKELTISELPEMVYNSNAIENSTLTLEDTEDILIRNQIRTDHEIREIYEAKNLASAIEYLMNNPEKEISVELILKLHKTLLTNIRDEIAGRFRSGKEWVRVGTHIGANPEFVNGFMYELVEKYNSDTDEYFLDKIAYFHAEFENIHPFGDGNGRIGRLLTNEQLDMLGLPPIIIPNKSKFDEYYPALDEYTKTNKADKLTELFASLLIEALYRRITKLTAKKIIPVADWAKNNGINLQSATNKAIRGTIPAFRVRGHWMIDGEYIDARWSLLED
;
A
#
# COMPACT_ATOMS: atom_id res chain seq x y z
N MET A 1 9.91 -15.56 2.93
CA MET A 1 8.62 -16.30 2.73
C MET A 1 7.83 -16.29 4.04
N ILE A 2 6.60 -15.81 4.06
CA ILE A 2 5.74 -15.82 5.27
C ILE A 2 5.38 -17.27 5.66
N ASN A 3 5.23 -17.51 6.97
CA ASN A 3 4.89 -18.83 7.50
C ASN A 3 3.43 -19.21 7.21
N GLN A 4 3.10 -20.52 7.32
CA GLN A 4 1.76 -21.04 6.99
C GLN A 4 0.67 -20.42 7.87
N VAL A 5 0.94 -20.16 9.15
CA VAL A 5 -0.05 -19.54 10.08
C VAL A 5 -0.46 -18.13 9.58
N THR A 6 0.49 -17.36 9.08
CA THR A 6 0.21 -16.03 8.50
C THR A 6 -0.59 -16.14 7.19
N ARG A 7 -0.23 -17.11 6.33
CA ARG A 7 -0.99 -17.37 5.08
C ARG A 7 -2.43 -17.77 5.38
N ASP A 8 -2.64 -18.70 6.31
CA ASP A 8 -3.99 -19.15 6.69
C ASP A 8 -4.84 -18.00 7.25
N ARG A 9 -4.23 -17.12 8.06
CA ARG A 9 -4.89 -15.91 8.57
C ARG A 9 -5.29 -14.96 7.45
N ILE A 10 -4.39 -14.66 6.54
CA ILE A 10 -4.68 -13.78 5.39
C ILE A 10 -5.80 -14.39 4.56
N ASN A 11 -5.76 -15.69 4.25
CA ASN A 11 -6.77 -16.36 3.47
C ASN A 11 -8.16 -16.30 4.14
N SER A 12 -8.23 -16.58 5.46
CA SER A 12 -9.48 -16.51 6.22
C SER A 12 -10.08 -15.10 6.24
N LEU A 13 -9.24 -14.08 6.53
CA LEU A 13 -9.68 -12.68 6.52
C LEU A 13 -10.09 -12.21 5.13
N SER A 14 -9.40 -12.66 4.09
CA SER A 14 -9.69 -12.33 2.70
C SER A 14 -11.07 -12.90 2.27
N GLU A 15 -11.39 -14.12 2.68
CA GLU A 15 -12.71 -14.72 2.42
C GLU A 15 -13.83 -13.96 3.14
N GLU A 16 -13.62 -13.61 4.41
CA GLU A 16 -14.57 -12.81 5.19
C GLU A 16 -14.79 -11.44 4.53
N TYR A 17 -13.71 -10.75 4.20
CA TYR A 17 -13.76 -9.45 3.54
C TYR A 17 -14.50 -9.51 2.20
N ARG A 18 -14.20 -10.48 1.32
CA ARG A 18 -14.89 -10.62 0.02
C ARG A 18 -16.39 -10.83 0.18
N LYS A 19 -16.83 -11.63 1.16
CA LYS A 19 -18.25 -11.82 1.47
C LYS A 19 -18.92 -10.50 1.89
N LEU A 20 -18.25 -9.72 2.74
CA LEU A 20 -18.73 -8.40 3.17
C LEU A 20 -18.72 -7.39 2.03
N ALA A 21 -17.68 -7.39 1.20
CA ALA A 21 -17.53 -6.46 0.07
C ALA A 21 -18.65 -6.66 -0.97
N ILE A 22 -19.02 -7.90 -1.27
CA ILE A 22 -20.15 -8.20 -2.16
C ILE A 22 -21.46 -7.64 -1.58
N LYS A 23 -21.66 -7.78 -0.26
CA LYS A 23 -22.88 -7.35 0.43
C LYS A 23 -22.96 -5.83 0.60
N HIS A 24 -21.82 -5.15 0.73
CA HIS A 24 -21.74 -3.74 1.12
C HIS A 24 -20.94 -2.89 0.09
N LYS A 25 -21.21 -3.08 -1.21
CA LYS A 25 -20.45 -2.46 -2.32
C LYS A 25 -20.30 -0.94 -2.18
N GLU A 26 -21.39 -0.23 -1.90
CA GLU A 26 -21.38 1.23 -1.76
C GLU A 26 -20.51 1.67 -0.55
N ALA A 27 -20.65 0.99 0.60
CA ALA A 27 -19.85 1.28 1.77
C ALA A 27 -18.34 1.03 1.52
N ILE A 28 -17.98 -0.01 0.76
CA ILE A 28 -16.59 -0.26 0.35
C ILE A 28 -16.05 0.89 -0.51
N LYS A 29 -16.85 1.37 -1.47
CA LYS A 29 -16.48 2.51 -2.32
C LYS A 29 -16.27 3.77 -1.48
N GLU A 30 -17.19 4.08 -0.59
CA GLU A 30 -17.07 5.22 0.34
C GLU A 30 -15.84 5.10 1.25
N LEU A 31 -15.56 3.89 1.76
CA LEU A 31 -14.36 3.64 2.56
C LEU A 31 -13.08 3.90 1.75
N THR A 32 -13.01 3.44 0.51
CA THR A 32 -11.85 3.65 -0.36
C THR A 32 -11.65 5.15 -0.64
N ILE A 33 -12.73 5.88 -0.94
CA ILE A 33 -12.68 7.34 -1.13
C ILE A 33 -12.22 8.05 0.14
N SER A 34 -12.70 7.62 1.31
CA SER A 34 -12.30 8.22 2.60
C SER A 34 -10.83 7.98 2.97
N GLU A 35 -10.21 6.93 2.42
CA GLU A 35 -8.80 6.58 2.65
C GLU A 35 -7.86 7.19 1.60
N LEU A 36 -8.40 7.74 0.50
CA LEU A 36 -7.62 8.34 -0.58
C LEU A 36 -6.59 9.38 -0.10
N PRO A 37 -6.93 10.36 0.77
CA PRO A 37 -5.92 11.31 1.27
C PRO A 37 -4.79 10.64 2.05
N GLU A 38 -5.07 9.61 2.86
CA GLU A 38 -4.05 8.88 3.61
C GLU A 38 -3.13 8.09 2.68
N MET A 39 -3.67 7.49 1.62
CA MET A 39 -2.89 6.80 0.58
C MET A 39 -1.96 7.76 -0.16
N VAL A 40 -2.49 8.90 -0.61
CA VAL A 40 -1.74 9.93 -1.35
C VAL A 40 -0.66 10.54 -0.46
N TYR A 41 -1.02 10.96 0.76
CA TYR A 41 -0.09 11.52 1.73
C TYR A 41 1.11 10.60 1.99
N ASN A 42 0.85 9.35 2.39
CA ASN A 42 1.95 8.44 2.71
C ASN A 42 2.84 8.16 1.49
N SER A 43 2.24 7.96 0.32
CA SER A 43 2.99 7.65 -0.89
C SER A 43 3.89 8.82 -1.34
N ASN A 44 3.41 10.06 -1.27
CA ASN A 44 4.22 11.24 -1.60
C ASN A 44 5.26 11.56 -0.49
N ALA A 45 4.91 11.38 0.79
CA ALA A 45 5.84 11.61 1.90
C ALA A 45 6.99 10.59 1.95
N ILE A 46 6.81 9.37 1.43
CA ILE A 46 7.92 8.43 1.18
C ILE A 46 8.92 9.06 0.19
N GLU A 47 8.45 9.76 -0.82
CA GLU A 47 9.26 10.50 -1.82
C GLU A 47 9.69 11.90 -1.34
N ASN A 48 9.60 12.17 -0.04
CA ASN A 48 10.01 13.42 0.63
C ASN A 48 9.14 14.65 0.34
N SER A 49 7.88 14.49 -0.05
CA SER A 49 6.92 15.60 -0.06
C SER A 49 6.79 16.19 1.35
N THR A 50 6.67 17.50 1.43
CA THR A 50 6.54 18.26 2.68
C THR A 50 5.08 18.44 3.11
N LEU A 51 4.12 18.08 2.23
CA LEU A 51 2.69 18.13 2.54
C LEU A 51 2.37 17.25 3.75
N THR A 52 1.59 17.78 4.67
CA THR A 52 1.00 17.00 5.76
C THR A 52 -0.25 16.25 5.29
N LEU A 53 -0.76 15.34 6.12
CA LEU A 53 -2.05 14.69 5.82
C LEU A 53 -3.18 15.72 5.75
N GLU A 54 -3.18 16.75 6.61
CA GLU A 54 -4.19 17.81 6.60
C GLU A 54 -4.12 18.63 5.32
N ASP A 55 -2.92 19.02 4.86
CA ASP A 55 -2.74 19.70 3.58
C ASP A 55 -3.24 18.86 2.41
N THR A 56 -2.96 17.55 2.43
CA THR A 56 -3.43 16.62 1.41
C THR A 56 -4.96 16.51 1.40
N GLU A 57 -5.60 16.43 2.58
CA GLU A 57 -7.07 16.49 2.72
C GLU A 57 -7.65 17.80 2.18
N ASP A 58 -7.03 18.94 2.49
CA ASP A 58 -7.47 20.23 1.98
C ASP A 58 -7.39 20.34 0.47
N ILE A 59 -6.27 19.87 -0.12
CA ILE A 59 -6.07 19.87 -1.56
C ILE A 59 -7.08 18.97 -2.28
N LEU A 60 -7.27 17.73 -1.79
CA LEU A 60 -8.05 16.70 -2.48
C LEU A 60 -9.56 16.81 -2.22
N ILE A 61 -9.95 17.14 -0.98
CA ILE A 61 -11.36 17.15 -0.58
C ILE A 61 -11.94 18.54 -0.62
N ARG A 62 -11.24 19.53 -0.06
CA ARG A 62 -11.76 20.90 0.09
C ARG A 62 -11.37 21.83 -1.07
N ASN A 63 -10.49 21.40 -1.98
CA ASN A 63 -9.90 22.22 -3.06
C ASN A 63 -9.26 23.52 -2.52
N GLN A 64 -8.58 23.44 -1.39
CA GLN A 64 -7.96 24.58 -0.70
C GLN A 64 -6.45 24.34 -0.51
N ILE A 65 -5.69 25.42 -0.60
CA ILE A 65 -4.26 25.46 -0.30
C ILE A 65 -4.09 26.49 0.79
N ARG A 66 -3.66 26.07 1.99
CA ARG A 66 -3.59 26.92 3.18
C ARG A 66 -2.23 27.55 3.41
N THR A 67 -1.17 27.00 2.85
CA THR A 67 0.23 27.38 3.12
C THR A 67 1.01 27.53 1.81
N ASP A 68 2.21 28.10 1.90
CA ASP A 68 3.12 28.27 0.78
C ASP A 68 3.81 26.94 0.45
N HIS A 69 3.09 26.06 -0.25
CA HIS A 69 3.63 24.83 -0.80
C HIS A 69 4.15 25.05 -2.22
N GLU A 70 5.13 24.25 -2.62
CA GLU A 70 5.56 24.23 -4.01
C GLU A 70 4.43 23.73 -4.90
N ILE A 71 4.18 24.41 -6.01
CA ILE A 71 3.16 24.02 -6.99
C ILE A 71 3.33 22.55 -7.43
N ARG A 72 4.57 22.09 -7.51
CA ARG A 72 4.91 20.71 -7.83
C ARG A 72 4.25 19.72 -6.86
N GLU A 73 4.34 19.94 -5.55
CA GLU A 73 3.77 19.04 -4.54
C GLU A 73 2.24 18.96 -4.64
N ILE A 74 1.60 20.09 -5.00
CA ILE A 74 0.15 20.14 -5.23
C ILE A 74 -0.22 19.26 -6.44
N TYR A 75 0.53 19.36 -7.54
CA TYR A 75 0.33 18.49 -8.69
C TYR A 75 0.62 17.03 -8.35
N GLU A 76 1.67 16.72 -7.61
CA GLU A 76 1.99 15.36 -7.16
C GLU A 76 0.84 14.73 -6.37
N ALA A 77 0.21 15.49 -5.46
CA ALA A 77 -0.96 15.02 -4.71
C ALA A 77 -2.18 14.80 -5.62
N LYS A 78 -2.52 15.77 -6.47
CA LYS A 78 -3.67 15.68 -7.39
C LYS A 78 -3.49 14.58 -8.43
N ASN A 79 -2.31 14.46 -9.02
CA ASN A 79 -2.04 13.48 -10.07
C ASN A 79 -2.05 12.05 -9.52
N LEU A 80 -1.49 11.84 -8.32
CA LEU A 80 -1.55 10.54 -7.68
C LEU A 80 -2.99 10.16 -7.30
N ALA A 81 -3.79 11.09 -6.78
CA ALA A 81 -5.21 10.88 -6.56
C ALA A 81 -5.95 10.53 -7.86
N SER A 82 -5.69 11.27 -8.94
CA SER A 82 -6.30 11.00 -10.26
C SER A 82 -5.91 9.62 -10.82
N ALA A 83 -4.67 9.16 -10.58
CA ALA A 83 -4.24 7.82 -10.99
C ALA A 83 -4.97 6.72 -10.18
N ILE A 84 -5.17 6.92 -8.86
CA ILE A 84 -5.95 6.00 -8.01
C ILE A 84 -7.42 5.98 -8.46
N GLU A 85 -8.03 7.15 -8.67
CA GLU A 85 -9.42 7.28 -9.15
C GLU A 85 -9.62 6.64 -10.53
N TYR A 86 -8.60 6.76 -11.41
CA TYR A 86 -8.64 6.08 -12.71
C TYR A 86 -8.76 4.57 -12.51
N LEU A 87 -7.92 3.95 -11.69
CA LEU A 87 -7.95 2.51 -11.40
C LEU A 87 -9.29 2.10 -10.78
N MET A 88 -9.80 2.84 -9.79
CA MET A 88 -11.10 2.56 -9.17
C MET A 88 -12.28 2.56 -10.15
N ASN A 89 -12.21 3.37 -11.22
CA ASN A 89 -13.28 3.50 -12.20
C ASN A 89 -13.08 2.64 -13.46
N ASN A 90 -11.90 2.06 -13.64
CA ASN A 90 -11.53 1.24 -14.80
C ASN A 90 -10.83 -0.03 -14.32
N PRO A 91 -11.58 -0.99 -13.73
CA PRO A 91 -10.99 -2.21 -13.20
C PRO A 91 -10.28 -3.00 -14.30
N GLU A 92 -9.01 -3.29 -14.08
CA GLU A 92 -8.18 -4.04 -15.01
C GLU A 92 -8.26 -5.54 -14.69
N LYS A 93 -7.98 -6.39 -15.67
CA LYS A 93 -7.94 -7.85 -15.50
C LYS A 93 -6.53 -8.40 -15.33
N GLU A 94 -5.54 -7.63 -15.80
CA GLU A 94 -4.13 -7.99 -15.76
C GLU A 94 -3.27 -6.72 -15.74
N ILE A 95 -2.07 -6.83 -15.25
CA ILE A 95 -1.09 -5.75 -15.36
C ILE A 95 -0.55 -5.73 -16.79
N SER A 96 -0.48 -4.53 -17.38
CA SER A 96 0.13 -4.33 -18.71
C SER A 96 1.14 -3.20 -18.71
N VAL A 97 2.07 -3.23 -19.66
CA VAL A 97 3.03 -2.14 -19.85
C VAL A 97 2.29 -0.85 -20.24
N GLU A 98 1.22 -0.95 -21.01
CA GLU A 98 0.37 0.18 -21.42
C GLU A 98 -0.29 0.84 -20.22
N LEU A 99 -0.80 0.05 -19.26
CA LEU A 99 -1.34 0.55 -18.00
C LEU A 99 -0.26 1.29 -17.20
N ILE A 100 0.91 0.69 -17.04
CA ILE A 100 2.04 1.28 -16.31
C ILE A 100 2.43 2.64 -16.91
N LEU A 101 2.56 2.73 -18.24
CA LEU A 101 2.90 3.97 -18.94
C LEU A 101 1.78 5.02 -18.82
N LYS A 102 0.52 4.60 -18.86
CA LYS A 102 -0.64 5.49 -18.65
C LYS A 102 -0.67 6.08 -17.25
N LEU A 103 -0.48 5.25 -16.23
CA LEU A 103 -0.41 5.71 -14.83
C LEU A 103 0.75 6.69 -14.63
N HIS A 104 1.92 6.38 -15.18
CA HIS A 104 3.07 7.27 -15.13
C HIS A 104 2.83 8.60 -15.86
N LYS A 105 2.15 8.57 -17.01
CA LYS A 105 1.76 9.80 -17.72
C LYS A 105 0.87 10.68 -16.85
N THR A 106 -0.16 10.08 -16.22
CA THR A 106 -1.06 10.80 -15.31
C THR A 106 -0.28 11.40 -14.14
N LEU A 107 0.62 10.62 -13.54
CA LEU A 107 1.40 11.02 -12.37
C LEU A 107 2.30 12.23 -12.64
N LEU A 108 2.93 12.32 -13.82
CA LEU A 108 3.90 13.37 -14.15
C LEU A 108 3.35 14.51 -15.01
N THR A 109 2.07 14.50 -15.34
CA THR A 109 1.41 15.61 -16.09
C THR A 109 1.56 16.92 -15.32
N ASN A 110 1.98 17.99 -16.01
CA ASN A 110 2.26 19.32 -15.45
C ASN A 110 3.40 19.37 -14.42
N ILE A 111 4.18 18.28 -14.28
CA ILE A 111 5.36 18.21 -13.42
C ILE A 111 6.61 18.04 -14.26
N ARG A 112 6.64 17.01 -15.11
CA ARG A 112 7.74 16.67 -16.01
C ARG A 112 7.20 16.00 -17.27
N ASP A 113 6.49 16.78 -18.10
CA ASP A 113 5.80 16.28 -19.30
C ASP A 113 6.75 15.60 -20.31
N GLU A 114 8.03 16.00 -20.31
CA GLU A 114 9.03 15.46 -21.22
C GLU A 114 9.39 13.99 -20.98
N ILE A 115 9.16 13.49 -19.75
CA ILE A 115 9.39 12.08 -19.41
C ILE A 115 8.09 11.33 -19.07
N ALA A 116 6.96 12.01 -19.05
CA ALA A 116 5.68 11.45 -18.66
C ALA A 116 5.23 10.34 -19.65
N GLY A 117 4.93 9.15 -19.11
CA GLY A 117 4.41 8.02 -19.89
C GLY A 117 5.41 7.33 -20.79
N ARG A 118 6.71 7.44 -20.53
CA ARG A 118 7.75 6.69 -21.23
C ARG A 118 8.81 6.14 -20.28
N PHE A 119 9.33 4.99 -20.59
CA PHE A 119 10.52 4.47 -19.91
C PHE A 119 11.75 5.31 -20.23
N ARG A 120 12.72 5.33 -19.33
CA ARG A 120 14.03 5.91 -19.59
C ARG A 120 14.79 5.07 -20.62
N SER A 121 15.59 5.73 -21.43
CA SER A 121 16.33 5.10 -22.54
C SER A 121 17.68 5.79 -22.80
N GLY A 122 18.48 5.22 -23.65
CA GLY A 122 19.75 5.80 -24.07
C GLY A 122 20.71 6.05 -22.90
N LYS A 123 20.97 7.32 -22.54
CA LYS A 123 21.92 7.72 -21.49
C LYS A 123 21.21 8.15 -20.19
N GLU A 124 19.94 7.88 -20.02
CA GLU A 124 19.15 8.27 -18.85
C GLU A 124 19.38 7.32 -17.66
N TRP A 125 20.60 7.29 -17.15
CA TRP A 125 20.96 6.53 -15.96
C TRP A 125 20.35 7.16 -14.70
N VAL A 126 19.86 6.33 -13.79
CA VAL A 126 19.30 6.76 -12.50
C VAL A 126 20.01 6.06 -11.34
N ARG A 127 20.13 6.78 -10.23
CA ARG A 127 20.69 6.27 -8.97
C ARG A 127 19.63 6.37 -7.89
N VAL A 128 19.44 5.27 -7.15
CA VAL A 128 18.52 5.17 -6.03
C VAL A 128 19.30 4.79 -4.78
N GLY A 129 19.62 5.76 -3.95
CA GLY A 129 20.52 5.55 -2.82
C GLY A 129 21.90 5.04 -3.29
N THR A 130 22.25 3.82 -2.91
CA THR A 130 23.49 3.13 -3.34
C THR A 130 23.32 2.27 -4.59
N HIS A 131 22.07 2.00 -5.01
CA HIS A 131 21.74 1.20 -6.18
C HIS A 131 21.76 2.04 -7.46
N ILE A 132 22.19 1.44 -8.57
CA ILE A 132 22.05 2.00 -9.92
C ILE A 132 20.98 1.18 -10.62
N GLY A 133 19.92 1.84 -11.08
CA GLY A 133 18.84 1.19 -11.83
C GLY A 133 19.38 0.48 -13.07
N ALA A 134 18.58 -0.40 -13.66
CA ALA A 134 18.94 -1.19 -14.83
C ALA A 134 19.48 -0.33 -15.97
N ASN A 135 20.33 -0.90 -16.84
CA ASN A 135 20.83 -0.20 -18.03
C ASN A 135 19.64 0.30 -18.88
N PRO A 136 19.57 1.61 -19.18
CA PRO A 136 18.45 2.22 -19.91
C PRO A 136 18.10 1.52 -21.24
N GLU A 137 19.08 0.94 -21.92
CA GLU A 137 18.87 0.21 -23.19
C GLU A 137 18.01 -1.06 -23.04
N PHE A 138 18.00 -1.68 -21.84
CA PHE A 138 17.28 -2.92 -21.58
C PHE A 138 16.00 -2.74 -20.77
N VAL A 139 15.73 -1.54 -20.23
CA VAL A 139 14.58 -1.27 -19.37
C VAL A 139 13.26 -1.71 -20.02
N ASN A 140 13.06 -1.41 -21.30
CA ASN A 140 11.84 -1.79 -21.99
C ASN A 140 11.65 -3.32 -22.00
N GLY A 141 12.70 -4.09 -22.34
CA GLY A 141 12.67 -5.57 -22.31
C GLY A 141 12.39 -6.10 -20.92
N PHE A 142 13.10 -5.62 -19.89
CA PHE A 142 12.90 -6.06 -18.51
C PHE A 142 11.48 -5.78 -18.00
N MET A 143 10.86 -4.68 -18.40
CA MET A 143 9.48 -4.38 -18.01
C MET A 143 8.47 -5.34 -18.66
N TYR A 144 8.64 -5.70 -19.94
CA TYR A 144 7.79 -6.71 -20.58
C TYR A 144 7.98 -8.09 -19.93
N GLU A 145 9.22 -8.50 -19.66
CA GLU A 145 9.51 -9.77 -18.98
C GLU A 145 8.91 -9.83 -17.58
N LEU A 146 9.02 -8.74 -16.80
CA LEU A 146 8.44 -8.65 -15.46
C LEU A 146 6.91 -8.80 -15.49
N VAL A 147 6.25 -8.09 -16.41
CA VAL A 147 4.79 -8.13 -16.57
C VAL A 147 4.33 -9.52 -17.03
N GLU A 148 5.00 -10.10 -18.03
CA GLU A 148 4.70 -11.45 -18.53
C GLU A 148 4.87 -12.50 -17.43
N LYS A 149 5.99 -12.46 -16.68
CA LYS A 149 6.23 -13.34 -15.56
C LYS A 149 5.13 -13.24 -14.51
N TYR A 150 4.73 -12.03 -14.13
CA TYR A 150 3.68 -11.82 -13.15
C TYR A 150 2.35 -12.41 -13.61
N ASN A 151 1.93 -12.16 -14.86
CA ASN A 151 0.64 -12.60 -15.37
C ASN A 151 0.59 -14.11 -15.62
N SER A 152 1.69 -14.74 -16.03
CA SER A 152 1.77 -16.18 -16.34
C SER A 152 1.92 -17.07 -15.13
N ASP A 153 2.46 -16.58 -14.01
CA ASP A 153 2.68 -17.39 -12.82
C ASP A 153 1.36 -17.64 -12.07
N THR A 154 0.97 -18.92 -12.00
CA THR A 154 -0.25 -19.38 -11.29
C THR A 154 0.05 -20.17 -10.03
N ASP A 155 1.32 -20.53 -9.77
CA ASP A 155 1.70 -21.49 -8.74
C ASP A 155 2.18 -20.81 -7.45
N GLU A 156 2.78 -19.62 -7.57
CA GLU A 156 3.30 -18.88 -6.42
C GLU A 156 2.17 -18.23 -5.60
N TYR A 157 2.36 -18.16 -4.29
CA TYR A 157 1.43 -17.47 -3.41
C TYR A 157 1.31 -15.99 -3.81
N PHE A 158 0.09 -15.49 -3.95
CA PHE A 158 -0.19 -14.18 -4.55
C PHE A 158 0.64 -13.03 -3.94
N LEU A 159 0.85 -13.05 -2.61
CA LEU A 159 1.55 -11.97 -1.93
C LEU A 159 3.07 -12.02 -2.17
N ASP A 160 3.63 -13.22 -2.35
CA ASP A 160 5.03 -13.40 -2.75
C ASP A 160 5.23 -12.87 -4.18
N LYS A 161 4.28 -13.13 -5.11
CA LYS A 161 4.28 -12.57 -6.47
C LYS A 161 4.23 -11.04 -6.48
N ILE A 162 3.32 -10.45 -5.69
CA ILE A 162 3.16 -9.00 -5.59
C ILE A 162 4.43 -8.36 -5.03
N ALA A 163 5.00 -8.94 -3.97
CA ALA A 163 6.22 -8.44 -3.37
C ALA A 163 7.43 -8.56 -4.32
N TYR A 164 7.56 -9.68 -5.04
CA TYR A 164 8.58 -9.85 -6.06
C TYR A 164 8.42 -8.81 -7.19
N PHE A 165 7.22 -8.66 -7.72
CA PHE A 165 6.95 -7.67 -8.78
C PHE A 165 7.34 -6.26 -8.33
N HIS A 166 6.93 -5.86 -7.14
CA HIS A 166 7.24 -4.55 -6.58
C HIS A 166 8.75 -4.35 -6.40
N ALA A 167 9.44 -5.33 -5.81
CA ALA A 167 10.88 -5.26 -5.59
C ALA A 167 11.67 -5.20 -6.91
N GLU A 168 11.29 -6.01 -7.90
CA GLU A 168 11.96 -6.01 -9.20
C GLU A 168 11.66 -4.74 -10.00
N PHE A 169 10.42 -4.22 -9.91
CA PHE A 169 10.08 -2.92 -10.51
C PHE A 169 10.95 -1.80 -9.93
N GLU A 170 11.13 -1.75 -8.60
CA GLU A 170 12.01 -0.77 -7.95
C GLU A 170 13.49 -0.99 -8.28
N ASN A 171 13.92 -2.25 -8.47
CA ASN A 171 15.28 -2.60 -8.87
C ASN A 171 15.58 -2.19 -10.34
N ILE A 172 14.66 -2.45 -11.27
CA ILE A 172 14.74 -1.98 -12.65
C ILE A 172 14.75 -0.45 -12.70
N HIS A 173 13.90 0.17 -11.90
CA HIS A 173 13.70 1.63 -11.81
C HIS A 173 13.42 2.25 -13.18
N PRO A 174 12.29 1.90 -13.84
CA PRO A 174 12.11 2.10 -15.28
C PRO A 174 11.92 3.56 -15.70
N PHE A 175 11.66 4.47 -14.79
CA PHE A 175 11.39 5.87 -15.08
C PHE A 175 12.47 6.81 -14.56
N GLY A 176 12.54 8.01 -15.11
CA GLY A 176 13.43 9.08 -14.63
C GLY A 176 12.95 9.74 -13.32
N ASP A 177 11.67 9.57 -12.96
CA ASP A 177 11.02 10.05 -11.74
C ASP A 177 9.72 9.25 -11.51
N GLY A 178 9.21 9.18 -10.29
CA GLY A 178 7.89 8.60 -9.97
C GLY A 178 7.84 7.08 -9.81
N ASN A 179 8.97 6.37 -9.83
CA ASN A 179 8.99 4.90 -9.72
C ASN A 179 8.30 4.41 -8.45
N GLY A 180 8.70 4.89 -7.27
CA GLY A 180 8.11 4.45 -6.00
C GLY A 180 6.59 4.66 -5.95
N ARG A 181 6.08 5.78 -6.46
CA ARG A 181 4.64 6.04 -6.52
C ARG A 181 3.92 5.07 -7.44
N ILE A 182 4.48 4.79 -8.62
CA ILE A 182 3.93 3.80 -9.57
C ILE A 182 4.02 2.39 -8.98
N GLY A 183 5.15 1.98 -8.40
CA GLY A 183 5.30 0.67 -7.76
C GLY A 183 4.22 0.42 -6.69
N ARG A 184 3.95 1.41 -5.82
CA ARG A 184 2.90 1.32 -4.80
C ARG A 184 1.48 1.33 -5.39
N LEU A 185 1.23 2.07 -6.47
CA LEU A 185 -0.04 2.00 -7.22
C LEU A 185 -0.28 0.60 -7.78
N LEU A 186 0.73 0.02 -8.44
CA LEU A 186 0.66 -1.32 -9.03
C LEU A 186 0.44 -2.41 -7.97
N THR A 187 1.10 -2.28 -6.81
CA THR A 187 0.85 -3.18 -5.67
C THR A 187 -0.62 -3.18 -5.26
N ASN A 188 -1.23 -2.00 -5.16
CA ASN A 188 -2.63 -1.88 -4.78
C ASN A 188 -3.59 -2.33 -5.88
N GLU A 189 -3.25 -2.10 -7.16
CA GLU A 189 -4.01 -2.63 -8.28
C GLU A 189 -3.99 -4.17 -8.31
N GLN A 190 -2.83 -4.78 -8.08
CA GLN A 190 -2.69 -6.24 -7.97
C GLN A 190 -3.53 -6.82 -6.82
N LEU A 191 -3.65 -6.11 -5.70
CA LEU A 191 -4.54 -6.51 -4.60
C LEU A 191 -6.02 -6.35 -4.98
N ASP A 192 -6.39 -5.26 -5.65
CA ASP A 192 -7.76 -4.99 -6.08
C ASP A 192 -8.26 -6.05 -7.08
N MET A 193 -7.41 -6.45 -8.04
CA MET A 193 -7.69 -7.56 -8.97
C MET A 193 -8.03 -8.88 -8.26
N LEU A 194 -7.52 -9.08 -7.03
CA LEU A 194 -7.81 -10.23 -6.18
C LEU A 194 -9.03 -10.01 -5.26
N GLY A 195 -9.70 -8.85 -5.38
CA GLY A 195 -10.79 -8.45 -4.50
C GLY A 195 -10.34 -8.22 -3.06
N LEU A 196 -9.14 -7.65 -2.88
CA LEU A 196 -8.52 -7.34 -1.58
C LEU A 196 -8.42 -5.82 -1.38
N PRO A 197 -8.41 -5.34 -0.13
CA PRO A 197 -8.28 -3.91 0.13
C PRO A 197 -6.87 -3.40 -0.18
N PRO A 198 -6.70 -2.11 -0.52
CA PRO A 198 -5.39 -1.51 -0.67
C PRO A 198 -4.63 -1.49 0.65
N ILE A 199 -3.31 -1.60 0.55
CA ILE A 199 -2.38 -1.40 1.67
C ILE A 199 -1.79 0.00 1.61
N ILE A 200 -1.48 0.55 2.79
CA ILE A 200 -0.80 1.84 2.93
C ILE A 200 0.53 1.60 3.62
N ILE A 201 1.63 1.84 2.93
CA ILE A 201 2.97 1.82 3.53
C ILE A 201 3.14 3.13 4.30
N PRO A 202 3.26 3.11 5.64
CA PRO A 202 3.40 4.34 6.41
C PRO A 202 4.73 5.02 6.11
N ASN A 203 4.70 6.31 5.80
CA ASN A 203 5.92 7.07 5.51
C ASN A 203 6.95 7.00 6.66
N LYS A 204 6.48 6.99 7.91
CA LYS A 204 7.33 6.88 9.10
C LYS A 204 8.10 5.56 9.22
N SER A 205 7.64 4.49 8.55
CA SER A 205 8.31 3.18 8.51
C SER A 205 9.29 3.05 7.32
N LYS A 206 9.45 4.09 6.50
CA LYS A 206 10.22 3.97 5.26
C LYS A 206 11.68 3.58 5.50
N PHE A 207 12.32 4.11 6.54
CA PHE A 207 13.72 3.83 6.84
C PHE A 207 13.95 2.57 7.67
N ASP A 208 12.94 2.14 8.45
CA ASP A 208 13.07 1.00 9.36
C ASP A 208 12.58 -0.31 8.73
N GLU A 209 11.66 -0.26 7.77
CA GLU A 209 11.02 -1.44 7.19
C GLU A 209 11.08 -1.47 5.67
N TYR A 210 10.59 -0.43 4.98
CA TYR A 210 10.36 -0.48 3.53
C TYR A 210 11.67 -0.42 2.71
N TYR A 211 12.52 0.59 2.94
CA TYR A 211 13.79 0.68 2.23
C TYR A 211 14.76 -0.47 2.57
N PRO A 212 14.87 -0.93 3.84
CA PRO A 212 15.65 -2.13 4.14
C PRO A 212 15.16 -3.40 3.45
N ALA A 213 13.84 -3.52 3.17
CA ALA A 213 13.31 -4.66 2.43
C ALA A 213 13.69 -4.60 0.93
N LEU A 214 13.69 -3.41 0.33
CA LEU A 214 14.17 -3.21 -1.05
C LEU A 214 15.69 -3.40 -1.16
N ASP A 215 16.45 -2.89 -0.19
CA ASP A 215 17.91 -3.09 -0.12
C ASP A 215 18.29 -4.57 0.00
N GLU A 216 17.49 -5.36 0.73
CA GLU A 216 17.72 -6.81 0.82
C GLU A 216 17.48 -7.47 -0.53
N TYR A 217 16.42 -7.10 -1.24
CA TYR A 217 16.16 -7.62 -2.59
C TYR A 217 17.33 -7.33 -3.54
N THR A 218 17.81 -6.10 -3.57
CA THR A 218 18.95 -5.71 -4.41
C THR A 218 20.21 -6.55 -4.13
N LYS A 219 20.42 -6.98 -2.88
CA LYS A 219 21.60 -7.76 -2.46
C LYS A 219 21.43 -9.27 -2.66
N THR A 220 20.22 -9.79 -2.51
CA THR A 220 19.98 -11.24 -2.38
C THR A 220 19.04 -11.81 -3.44
N ASN A 221 18.39 -10.95 -4.21
CA ASN A 221 17.31 -11.29 -5.15
C ASN A 221 16.14 -12.04 -4.46
N LYS A 222 15.89 -11.75 -3.16
CA LYS A 222 14.80 -12.32 -2.37
C LYS A 222 13.90 -11.22 -1.84
N ALA A 223 12.59 -11.34 -2.08
CA ALA A 223 11.58 -10.38 -1.63
C ALA A 223 10.98 -10.72 -0.26
N ASP A 224 11.59 -11.63 0.52
CA ASP A 224 11.01 -12.18 1.75
C ASP A 224 10.58 -11.10 2.76
N LYS A 225 11.44 -10.10 3.02
CA LYS A 225 11.08 -9.01 3.94
C LYS A 225 9.96 -8.11 3.42
N LEU A 226 9.94 -7.89 2.10
CA LEU A 226 8.86 -7.11 1.50
C LEU A 226 7.54 -7.88 1.56
N THR A 227 7.56 -9.21 1.34
CA THR A 227 6.39 -10.07 1.56
C THR A 227 5.89 -10.01 3.01
N GLU A 228 6.80 -10.04 4.00
CA GLU A 228 6.45 -9.93 5.42
C GLU A 228 5.83 -8.56 5.75
N LEU A 229 6.39 -7.48 5.21
CA LEU A 229 5.82 -6.13 5.33
C LEU A 229 4.42 -6.06 4.72
N PHE A 230 4.26 -6.51 3.47
CA PHE A 230 2.97 -6.50 2.79
C PHE A 230 1.94 -7.38 3.48
N ALA A 231 2.34 -8.53 4.04
CA ALA A 231 1.47 -9.40 4.83
C ALA A 231 0.93 -8.68 6.07
N SER A 232 1.79 -7.98 6.81
CA SER A 232 1.38 -7.23 8.01
C SER A 232 0.43 -6.08 7.66
N LEU A 233 0.71 -5.35 6.58
CA LEU A 233 -0.14 -4.24 6.11
C LEU A 233 -1.47 -4.75 5.56
N LEU A 234 -1.49 -5.89 4.87
CA LEU A 234 -2.72 -6.49 4.35
C LEU A 234 -3.61 -7.00 5.49
N ILE A 235 -3.05 -7.64 6.51
CA ILE A 235 -3.81 -8.05 7.71
C ILE A 235 -4.43 -6.82 8.37
N GLU A 236 -3.68 -5.74 8.53
CA GLU A 236 -4.20 -4.49 9.10
C GLU A 236 -5.32 -3.88 8.23
N ALA A 237 -5.14 -3.86 6.90
CA ALA A 237 -6.14 -3.35 5.97
C ALA A 237 -7.43 -4.18 5.99
N LEU A 238 -7.31 -5.51 6.05
CA LEU A 238 -8.45 -6.43 6.18
C LEU A 238 -9.19 -6.19 7.50
N TYR A 239 -8.49 -6.12 8.64
CA TYR A 239 -9.10 -5.79 9.93
C TYR A 239 -9.79 -4.42 9.89
N ARG A 240 -9.15 -3.39 9.31
CA ARG A 240 -9.74 -2.05 9.15
C ARG A 240 -11.08 -2.13 8.42
N ARG A 241 -11.12 -2.81 7.28
CA ARG A 241 -12.32 -2.90 6.43
C ARG A 241 -13.42 -3.75 7.06
N ILE A 242 -13.09 -4.92 7.58
CA ILE A 242 -14.04 -5.80 8.26
C ILE A 242 -14.65 -5.07 9.46
N THR A 243 -13.81 -4.49 10.34
CA THR A 243 -14.28 -3.78 11.53
C THR A 243 -15.15 -2.57 11.17
N LYS A 244 -14.77 -1.77 10.16
CA LYS A 244 -15.60 -0.63 9.73
C LYS A 244 -16.97 -1.05 9.17
N LEU A 245 -17.11 -2.28 8.65
CA LEU A 245 -18.36 -2.80 8.11
C LEU A 245 -19.22 -3.53 9.14
N THR A 246 -18.64 -4.03 10.23
CA THR A 246 -19.35 -4.94 11.17
C THR A 246 -19.47 -4.41 12.58
N ALA A 247 -18.51 -3.59 13.05
CA ALA A 247 -18.50 -3.13 14.43
C ALA A 247 -19.57 -2.06 14.70
N LYS A 248 -20.21 -2.16 15.84
CA LYS A 248 -21.15 -1.13 16.32
C LYS A 248 -20.42 0.10 16.87
N LYS A 249 -19.22 -0.10 17.44
CA LYS A 249 -18.44 0.96 18.04
C LYS A 249 -16.94 0.69 17.88
N ILE A 250 -16.22 1.62 17.31
CA ILE A 250 -14.76 1.56 17.16
C ILE A 250 -14.14 2.49 18.20
N ILE A 251 -13.19 1.98 19.00
CA ILE A 251 -12.53 2.70 20.10
C ILE A 251 -11.00 2.58 19.99
N PRO A 252 -10.24 3.50 20.63
CA PRO A 252 -8.81 3.33 20.77
C PRO A 252 -8.45 2.01 21.49
N VAL A 253 -7.38 1.34 21.04
CA VAL A 253 -6.86 0.13 21.71
C VAL A 253 -6.51 0.40 23.16
N ALA A 254 -6.11 1.63 23.51
CA ALA A 254 -5.84 2.04 24.90
C ALA A 254 -7.10 1.94 25.78
N ASP A 255 -8.24 2.40 25.28
CA ASP A 255 -9.53 2.35 26.00
C ASP A 255 -10.02 0.90 26.09
N TRP A 256 -9.89 0.13 25.00
CA TRP A 256 -10.21 -1.29 25.00
C TRP A 256 -9.37 -2.07 26.01
N ALA A 257 -8.06 -1.84 26.06
CA ALA A 257 -7.15 -2.47 27.02
C ALA A 257 -7.55 -2.14 28.46
N LYS A 258 -7.84 -0.87 28.74
CA LYS A 258 -8.31 -0.43 30.07
C LYS A 258 -9.62 -1.11 30.47
N ASN A 259 -10.59 -1.20 29.57
CA ASN A 259 -11.90 -1.78 29.84
C ASN A 259 -11.83 -3.30 30.09
N ASN A 260 -10.79 -3.97 29.54
CA ASN A 260 -10.58 -5.42 29.69
C ASN A 260 -9.47 -5.76 30.71
N GLY A 261 -8.95 -4.80 31.49
CA GLY A 261 -7.90 -5.05 32.48
C GLY A 261 -6.54 -5.48 31.89
N ILE A 262 -6.30 -5.16 30.59
CA ILE A 262 -5.10 -5.58 29.86
C ILE A 262 -4.07 -4.46 29.91
N ASN A 263 -2.79 -4.82 30.10
CA ASN A 263 -1.69 -3.87 30.01
C ASN A 263 -1.61 -3.27 28.58
N LEU A 264 -1.53 -1.94 28.48
CA LEU A 264 -1.50 -1.22 27.21
C LEU A 264 -0.35 -1.66 26.30
N GLN A 265 0.85 -1.87 26.85
CA GLN A 265 2.00 -2.33 26.07
C GLN A 265 1.75 -3.72 25.46
N SER A 266 1.12 -4.61 26.23
CA SER A 266 0.72 -5.93 25.75
C SER A 266 -0.32 -5.84 24.64
N ALA A 267 -1.34 -4.99 24.79
CA ALA A 267 -2.37 -4.77 23.77
C ALA A 267 -1.76 -4.17 22.48
N THR A 268 -0.88 -3.17 22.61
CA THR A 268 -0.16 -2.56 21.49
C THR A 268 0.71 -3.58 20.76
N ASN A 269 1.46 -4.42 21.47
CA ASN A 269 2.27 -5.47 20.87
C ASN A 269 1.42 -6.50 20.12
N LYS A 270 0.21 -6.83 20.64
CA LYS A 270 -0.74 -7.71 19.93
C LYS A 270 -1.28 -7.04 18.66
N ALA A 271 -1.58 -5.75 18.71
CA ALA A 271 -2.00 -4.97 17.55
C ALA A 271 -0.91 -4.96 16.45
N ILE A 272 0.33 -4.64 16.82
CA ILE A 272 1.48 -4.66 15.89
C ILE A 272 1.68 -6.04 15.25
N ARG A 273 1.51 -7.12 16.01
CA ARG A 273 1.64 -8.50 15.50
C ARG A 273 0.40 -9.00 14.75
N GLY A 274 -0.64 -8.17 14.59
CA GLY A 274 -1.90 -8.54 13.98
C GLY A 274 -2.61 -9.71 14.68
N THR A 275 -2.37 -9.92 15.99
CA THR A 275 -2.98 -11.02 16.75
C THR A 275 -4.29 -10.65 17.41
N ILE A 276 -4.67 -9.39 17.37
CA ILE A 276 -6.02 -8.86 17.63
C ILE A 276 -6.47 -8.05 16.42
N PRO A 277 -7.79 -7.87 16.17
CA PRO A 277 -8.32 -7.18 15.01
C PRO A 277 -8.20 -5.65 15.15
N ALA A 278 -6.98 -5.18 15.37
CA ALA A 278 -6.66 -3.76 15.48
C ALA A 278 -6.09 -3.22 14.18
N PHE A 279 -6.34 -1.94 13.93
CA PHE A 279 -5.85 -1.21 12.76
C PHE A 279 -5.57 0.24 13.11
N ARG A 280 -4.77 0.92 12.30
CA ARG A 280 -4.44 2.34 12.53
C ARG A 280 -5.39 3.27 11.80
N VAL A 281 -5.76 4.36 12.47
CA VAL A 281 -6.44 5.52 11.89
C VAL A 281 -5.63 6.75 12.27
N ARG A 282 -5.08 7.48 11.30
CA ARG A 282 -4.19 8.63 11.55
C ARG A 282 -3.06 8.31 12.55
N GLY A 283 -2.52 7.10 12.48
CA GLY A 283 -1.43 6.63 13.35
C GLY A 283 -1.83 6.09 14.72
N HIS A 284 -3.11 6.15 15.10
CA HIS A 284 -3.63 5.61 16.37
C HIS A 284 -4.25 4.23 16.18
N TRP A 285 -3.90 3.28 17.06
CA TRP A 285 -4.48 1.95 17.04
C TRP A 285 -5.93 1.97 17.52
N MET A 286 -6.83 1.46 16.69
CA MET A 286 -8.26 1.35 16.90
C MET A 286 -8.69 -0.13 16.86
N ILE A 287 -9.80 -0.46 17.51
CA ILE A 287 -10.35 -1.81 17.58
C ILE A 287 -11.87 -1.73 17.75
N ASP A 288 -12.60 -2.82 17.41
CA ASP A 288 -13.99 -2.98 17.84
C ASP A 288 -14.09 -2.99 19.36
N GLY A 289 -14.89 -2.10 19.93
CA GLY A 289 -15.09 -1.98 21.37
C GLY A 289 -15.75 -3.20 22.00
N GLU A 290 -16.45 -4.03 21.22
CA GLU A 290 -17.08 -5.28 21.66
C GLU A 290 -16.19 -6.52 21.45
N TYR A 291 -14.95 -6.35 20.91
CA TYR A 291 -14.05 -7.47 20.70
C TYR A 291 -13.60 -8.13 22.01
N ILE A 292 -13.74 -9.47 22.06
CA ILE A 292 -13.29 -10.30 23.19
C ILE A 292 -12.12 -11.16 22.72
N ASP A 293 -10.93 -11.02 23.35
CA ASP A 293 -9.80 -11.91 23.07
C ASP A 293 -10.00 -13.24 23.82
N ALA A 294 -10.43 -14.27 23.11
CA ALA A 294 -10.73 -15.60 23.66
C ALA A 294 -9.58 -16.23 24.46
N ARG A 295 -8.36 -15.74 24.32
CA ARG A 295 -7.19 -16.21 25.10
C ARG A 295 -7.15 -15.65 26.53
N TRP A 296 -7.96 -14.64 26.83
CA TRP A 296 -8.08 -14.06 28.17
C TRP A 296 -9.30 -14.59 28.93
N SER A 297 -10.35 -15.01 28.23
CA SER A 297 -11.52 -15.62 28.86
C SER A 297 -11.22 -16.98 29.51
N LEU A 298 -10.08 -17.60 29.19
CA LEU A 298 -9.61 -18.87 29.78
C LEU A 298 -8.77 -18.68 31.07
N LEU A 299 -8.55 -17.46 31.52
CA LEU A 299 -7.75 -17.15 32.75
C LEU A 299 -8.64 -16.72 33.92
N GLU A 300 -9.96 -16.67 33.77
CA GLU A 300 -10.94 -16.33 34.81
C GLU A 300 -11.63 -17.57 35.44
N ASP A 301 -11.24 -18.78 35.05
CA ASP A 301 -11.58 -20.06 35.69
C ASP A 301 -10.33 -20.63 36.44
#